data_e70d1354a3f4d288b63c536afb04d352
#
_entry.id   e70d1354a3f4d288b63c536afb04d352
#
_cell.length_a   1.000
_cell.length_b   1.000
_cell.length_c   1.000
_cell.angle_alpha   90.00
_cell.angle_beta   90.00
_cell.angle_gamma   90.00
#
_symmetry.space_group_name_H-M   'P 1'
#
loop_
_entity.id
_entity.type
_entity.pdbx_description
1 polymer ?
#
loop_
_entity_poly.entity_id
_entity_poly.type
_entity_poly.pdbx_seq_one_letter_code
_entity_poly.pdbx_strand_id
1 'polypeptide(L)'
;MNYLLHITAAAERDMSLAADHIEFVLKNPQAADHLLDEAERQINALAQFPKKFPLVEDKLLASWGIRFTKVNNYLAFYVISEEDKQVNIVRFLYGKSNWASILRLGFPLV
;
A
#
# COMPACT_ATOMS: atom_id res chain seq x y z
N MET A 1 -9.34 18.44 5.92
CA MET A 1 -10.47 17.48 5.85
C MET A 1 -9.91 16.08 5.80
N ASN A 2 -10.43 15.18 6.63
CA ASN A 2 -9.93 13.83 6.70
C ASN A 2 -10.67 12.90 5.73
N TYR A 3 -9.92 12.00 5.13
CA TYR A 3 -10.47 10.92 4.32
C TYR A 3 -10.62 9.68 5.18
N LEU A 4 -11.59 8.84 4.86
CA LEU A 4 -11.70 7.51 5.46
C LEU A 4 -10.64 6.61 4.84
N LEU A 5 -10.10 5.70 5.64
CA LEU A 5 -9.12 4.72 5.17
C LEU A 5 -9.78 3.36 5.05
N HIS A 6 -9.54 2.71 3.92
CA HIS A 6 -9.98 1.34 3.71
C HIS A 6 -8.78 0.52 3.22
N ILE A 7 -8.44 -0.52 3.96
CA ILE A 7 -7.39 -1.45 3.55
C ILE A 7 -8.09 -2.65 2.94
N THR A 8 -7.86 -2.89 1.64
CA THR A 8 -8.50 -4.01 0.95
C THR A 8 -7.99 -5.33 1.50
N ALA A 9 -8.79 -6.38 1.30
CA ALA A 9 -8.41 -7.72 1.72
C ALA A 9 -7.09 -8.17 1.07
N ALA A 10 -6.88 -7.80 -0.19
CA ALA A 10 -5.64 -8.13 -0.89
C ALA A 10 -4.43 -7.44 -0.25
N ALA A 11 -4.58 -6.17 0.12
CA ALA A 11 -3.49 -5.43 0.78
C ALA A 11 -3.20 -6.01 2.17
N GLU A 12 -4.23 -6.37 2.93
CA GLU A 12 -4.04 -7.01 4.23
C GLU A 12 -3.30 -8.33 4.09
N ARG A 13 -3.65 -9.13 3.09
CA ARG A 13 -2.97 -10.39 2.82
C ARG A 13 -1.51 -10.15 2.46
N ASP A 14 -1.24 -9.16 1.61
CA ASP A 14 0.13 -8.79 1.24
C ASP A 14 0.95 -8.41 2.47
N MET A 15 0.37 -7.62 3.38
CA MET A 15 1.05 -7.17 4.60
C MET A 15 1.36 -8.35 5.51
N SER A 16 0.41 -9.28 5.68
CA SER A 16 0.62 -10.47 6.48
C SER A 16 1.72 -11.35 5.88
N LEU A 17 1.72 -11.54 4.57
CA LEU A 17 2.75 -12.33 3.89
C LEU A 17 4.13 -11.68 4.02
N ALA A 18 4.20 -10.35 3.92
CA ALA A 18 5.46 -9.63 4.11
C ALA A 18 6.00 -9.82 5.53
N ALA A 19 5.15 -9.67 6.53
CA ALA A 19 5.54 -9.85 7.93
C ALA A 19 5.97 -11.29 8.20
N ASP A 20 5.23 -12.27 7.69
CA ASP A 20 5.57 -13.69 7.85
C ASP A 20 6.92 -14.02 7.22
N HIS A 21 7.20 -13.49 6.04
CA HIS A 21 8.50 -13.69 5.38
C HIS A 21 9.64 -13.18 6.26
N ILE A 22 9.49 -11.98 6.82
CA ILE A 22 10.52 -11.37 7.67
C ILE A 22 10.66 -12.17 8.97
N GLU A 23 9.55 -12.55 9.57
CA GLU A 23 9.58 -13.27 10.86
C GLU A 23 10.14 -14.68 10.72
N PHE A 24 9.65 -15.47 9.76
CA PHE A 24 9.94 -16.90 9.68
C PHE A 24 11.06 -17.24 8.71
N VAL A 25 11.16 -16.56 7.58
CA VAL A 25 12.23 -16.84 6.60
C VAL A 25 13.51 -16.10 6.98
N LEU A 26 13.41 -14.81 7.30
CA LEU A 26 14.55 -14.00 7.71
C LEU A 26 14.82 -14.12 9.20
N LYS A 27 13.96 -14.79 9.94
CA LYS A 27 14.09 -15.05 11.38
C LYS A 27 14.29 -13.77 12.19
N ASN A 28 13.50 -12.75 11.86
CA ASN A 28 13.59 -11.46 12.52
C ASN A 28 12.20 -10.95 12.92
N PRO A 29 11.62 -11.47 14.03
CA PRO A 29 10.29 -11.04 14.46
C PRO A 29 10.19 -9.56 14.81
N GLN A 30 11.28 -8.96 15.33
CA GLN A 30 11.27 -7.53 15.64
C GLN A 30 11.13 -6.69 14.37
N ALA A 31 11.84 -7.08 13.30
CA ALA A 31 11.72 -6.37 12.03
C ALA A 31 10.33 -6.53 11.41
N ALA A 32 9.69 -7.69 11.61
CA ALA A 32 8.32 -7.91 11.16
C ALA A 32 7.36 -6.94 11.87
N ASP A 33 7.48 -6.82 13.18
CA ASP A 33 6.66 -5.88 13.95
C ASP A 33 6.91 -4.44 13.54
N HIS A 34 8.17 -4.06 13.31
CA HIS A 34 8.52 -2.72 12.87
C HIS A 34 7.92 -2.40 11.51
N LEU A 35 7.90 -3.38 10.59
CA LEU A 35 7.29 -3.19 9.28
C LEU A 35 5.80 -2.86 9.41
N LEU A 36 5.07 -3.64 10.23
CA LEU A 36 3.64 -3.43 10.41
C LEU A 36 3.34 -2.10 11.10
N ASP A 37 4.14 -1.72 12.10
CA ASP A 37 4.00 -0.44 12.78
C ASP A 37 4.24 0.73 11.82
N GLU A 38 5.27 0.63 10.99
CA GLU A 38 5.58 1.66 10.00
C GLU A 38 4.49 1.75 8.94
N ALA A 39 3.96 0.59 8.49
CA ALA A 39 2.86 0.56 7.54
C ALA A 39 1.64 1.29 8.11
N GLU A 40 1.28 1.00 9.36
CA GLU A 40 0.15 1.65 10.01
C GLU A 40 0.35 3.17 10.07
N ARG A 41 1.54 3.60 10.46
CA ARG A 41 1.83 5.04 10.57
C ARG A 41 1.75 5.73 9.22
N GLN A 42 2.35 5.16 8.17
CA GLN A 42 2.36 5.77 6.84
C GLN A 42 0.97 5.78 6.22
N ILE A 43 0.21 4.70 6.39
CA ILE A 43 -1.14 4.61 5.85
C ILE A 43 -2.06 5.59 6.57
N ASN A 44 -1.98 5.68 7.89
CA ASN A 44 -2.83 6.61 8.67
C ASN A 44 -2.57 8.07 8.27
N ALA A 45 -1.33 8.41 7.93
CA ALA A 45 -0.99 9.76 7.50
C ALA A 45 -1.70 10.14 6.20
N LEU A 46 -2.09 9.19 5.36
CA LEU A 46 -2.79 9.46 4.10
C LEU A 46 -4.20 9.99 4.32
N ALA A 47 -4.77 9.80 5.50
CA ALA A 47 -6.12 10.30 5.80
C ALA A 47 -6.21 11.82 5.71
N GLN A 48 -5.12 12.53 6.00
CA GLN A 48 -5.10 13.99 5.97
C GLN A 48 -4.61 14.53 4.63
N PHE A 49 -3.58 13.92 4.05
CA PHE A 49 -2.95 14.42 2.84
C PHE A 49 -2.72 13.30 1.82
N PRO A 50 -3.80 12.72 1.27
CA PRO A 50 -3.63 11.57 0.35
C PRO A 50 -2.97 11.95 -0.98
N LYS A 51 -3.02 13.23 -1.37
CA LYS A 51 -2.39 13.70 -2.62
C LYS A 51 -0.95 14.17 -2.41
N LYS A 52 -0.41 13.96 -1.22
CA LYS A 52 0.97 14.29 -0.87
C LYS A 52 1.98 13.60 -1.80
N PHE A 53 1.70 12.38 -2.22
CA PHE A 53 2.55 11.63 -3.14
C PHE A 53 2.02 11.72 -4.56
N PRO A 54 2.92 11.75 -5.58
CA PRO A 54 2.47 11.84 -6.96
C PRO A 54 1.88 10.53 -7.46
N LEU A 55 1.23 10.59 -8.61
CA LEU A 55 0.85 9.38 -9.33
C LEU A 55 2.11 8.61 -9.75
N VAL A 56 1.98 7.28 -9.87
CA VAL A 56 3.10 6.45 -10.34
C VAL A 56 3.50 6.86 -11.76
N GLU A 57 4.75 6.54 -12.16
CA GLU A 57 5.25 6.91 -13.48
C GLU A 57 4.65 6.07 -14.61
N ASP A 58 4.24 4.84 -14.33
CA ASP A 58 3.59 3.99 -15.32
C ASP A 58 2.30 4.64 -15.80
N LYS A 59 2.19 4.90 -17.11
CA LYS A 59 1.10 5.70 -17.64
C LYS A 59 -0.26 5.03 -17.46
N LEU A 60 -0.35 3.72 -17.65
CA LEU A 60 -1.61 3.01 -17.46
C LEU A 60 -2.06 3.07 -16.01
N LEU A 61 -1.15 2.75 -15.08
CA LEU A 61 -1.47 2.76 -13.66
C LEU A 61 -1.77 4.17 -13.16
N ALA A 62 -1.08 5.17 -13.69
CA ALA A 62 -1.36 6.57 -13.38
C ALA A 62 -2.77 6.97 -13.84
N SER A 63 -3.21 6.44 -14.99
CA SER A 63 -4.57 6.71 -15.48
C SER A 63 -5.63 6.11 -14.56
N TRP A 64 -5.28 5.10 -13.75
CA TRP A 64 -6.18 4.53 -12.74
C TRP A 64 -6.09 5.26 -11.40
N GLY A 65 -5.26 6.30 -11.32
CA GLY A 65 -5.12 7.09 -10.11
C GLY A 65 -4.22 6.48 -9.04
N ILE A 66 -3.35 5.54 -9.41
CA ILE A 66 -2.52 4.84 -8.44
C ILE A 66 -1.37 5.70 -7.96
N ARG A 67 -1.21 5.74 -6.65
CA ARG A 67 -0.11 6.37 -5.92
C ARG A 67 0.46 5.35 -4.95
N PHE A 68 1.62 5.64 -4.36
CA PHE A 68 2.12 4.81 -3.27
C PHE A 68 2.81 5.65 -2.22
N THR A 69 2.83 5.11 -1.00
CA THR A 69 3.70 5.59 0.06
C THR A 69 4.72 4.49 0.38
N LYS A 70 5.95 4.91 0.64
CA LYS A 70 7.02 3.96 0.93
C LYS A 70 6.97 3.53 2.39
N VAL A 71 7.05 2.22 2.63
CA VAL A 71 7.08 1.62 3.96
C VAL A 71 8.30 0.71 4.01
N ASN A 72 9.43 1.23 4.48
CA ASN A 72 10.72 0.53 4.44
C ASN A 72 11.05 0.10 3.00
N ASN A 73 11.19 -1.19 2.74
CA ASN A 73 11.47 -1.71 1.39
C ASN A 73 10.21 -2.07 0.61
N TYR A 74 9.04 -1.74 1.15
CA TYR A 74 7.74 -2.05 0.55
C TYR A 74 7.06 -0.78 0.10
N LEU A 75 6.07 -0.94 -0.77
CA LEU A 75 5.24 0.16 -1.28
C LEU A 75 3.79 -0.16 -0.99
N ALA A 76 3.11 0.76 -0.30
CA ALA A 76 1.68 0.67 -0.07
C ALA A 76 0.98 1.46 -1.17
N PHE A 77 0.42 0.74 -2.15
CA PHE A 77 -0.27 1.35 -3.28
C PHE A 77 -1.70 1.69 -2.91
N TYR A 78 -2.14 2.88 -3.32
CA TYR A 78 -3.49 3.33 -2.98
C TYR A 78 -4.11 4.15 -4.11
N VAL A 79 -5.43 4.23 -4.07
CA VAL A 79 -6.23 5.10 -4.94
C VAL A 79 -7.16 5.94 -4.07
N ILE A 80 -7.46 7.14 -4.53
CA ILE A 80 -8.32 8.08 -3.80
C ILE A 80 -9.69 8.10 -4.48
N SER A 81 -10.75 7.88 -3.69
CA SER A 81 -12.11 8.12 -4.14
C SER A 81 -12.55 9.47 -3.62
N GLU A 82 -12.56 10.48 -4.49
CA GLU A 82 -12.98 11.82 -4.10
C GLU A 82 -14.47 11.87 -3.79
N GLU A 83 -15.25 11.07 -4.49
CA GLU A 83 -16.69 11.00 -4.27
C GLU A 83 -17.02 10.51 -2.88
N ASP A 84 -16.33 9.46 -2.42
CA ASP A 84 -16.55 8.85 -1.12
C ASP A 84 -15.67 9.44 -0.03
N LYS A 85 -14.74 10.32 -0.39
CA LYS A 85 -13.71 10.83 0.53
C LYS A 85 -13.01 9.69 1.24
N GLN A 86 -12.52 8.75 0.45
CA GLN A 86 -11.92 7.51 0.94
C GLN A 86 -10.60 7.23 0.24
N VAL A 87 -9.62 6.76 1.01
CA VAL A 87 -8.35 6.27 0.50
C VAL A 87 -8.39 4.75 0.60
N ASN A 88 -8.24 4.09 -0.53
CA ASN A 88 -8.26 2.62 -0.61
C ASN A 88 -6.82 2.13 -0.80
N ILE A 89 -6.32 1.37 0.17
CA ILE A 89 -5.01 0.72 0.04
C ILE A 89 -5.23 -0.58 -0.72
N VAL A 90 -4.73 -0.64 -1.95
CA VAL A 90 -5.09 -1.71 -2.89
C VAL A 90 -4.10 -2.88 -2.90
N ARG A 91 -2.81 -2.61 -2.71
CA ARG A 91 -1.77 -3.66 -2.63
C ARG A 91 -0.63 -3.16 -1.74
N PHE A 92 0.12 -4.11 -1.18
CA PHE A 92 1.31 -3.82 -0.40
C PHE A 92 2.42 -4.75 -0.91
N LEU A 93 3.34 -4.21 -1.72
CA LEU A 93 4.28 -5.02 -2.47
C LEU A 93 5.73 -4.59 -2.21
N TYR A 94 6.65 -5.56 -2.28
CA TYR A 94 8.07 -5.29 -2.17
C TYR A 94 8.48 -4.34 -3.29
N GLY A 95 9.26 -3.29 -2.95
CA GLY A 95 9.60 -2.23 -3.91
C GLY A 95 10.40 -2.72 -5.12
N LYS A 96 11.16 -3.81 -4.95
CA LYS A 96 11.94 -4.40 -6.04
C LYS A 96 11.20 -5.51 -6.78
N SER A 97 9.93 -5.75 -6.44
CA SER A 97 9.11 -6.71 -7.19
C SER A 97 8.66 -6.11 -8.52
N ASN A 98 8.12 -6.95 -9.38
CA ASN A 98 7.51 -6.48 -10.64
C ASN A 98 6.09 -5.98 -10.36
N TRP A 99 5.98 -4.97 -9.50
CA TRP A 99 4.70 -4.49 -9.02
C TRP A 99 3.83 -3.89 -10.13
N ALA A 100 4.45 -3.31 -11.17
CA ALA A 100 3.67 -2.75 -12.27
C ALA A 100 2.87 -3.83 -12.99
N SER A 101 3.48 -4.98 -13.26
CA SER A 101 2.79 -6.11 -13.88
C SER A 101 1.71 -6.68 -12.98
N ILE A 102 1.98 -6.76 -11.67
CA ILE A 102 1.00 -7.25 -10.70
C ILE A 102 -0.22 -6.33 -10.68
N LEU A 103 0.00 -5.03 -10.60
CA LEU A 103 -1.10 -4.06 -10.54
C LEU A 103 -1.90 -4.00 -11.84
N ARG A 104 -1.25 -4.22 -12.98
CA ARG A 104 -1.94 -4.21 -14.28
C ARG A 104 -2.94 -5.35 -14.43
N LEU A 105 -2.82 -6.41 -13.65
CA LEU A 105 -3.81 -7.48 -13.63
C LEU A 105 -5.12 -7.04 -12.99
N GLY A 106 -5.12 -5.87 -12.38
CA GLY A 106 -6.28 -5.34 -11.68
C GLY A 106 -6.27 -5.68 -10.21
N PHE A 107 -7.14 -5.01 -9.46
CA PHE A 107 -7.25 -5.21 -8.03
C PHE A 107 -8.68 -4.91 -7.57
N PRO A 108 -9.23 -5.72 -6.68
CA PRO A 108 -10.54 -5.42 -6.09
C PRO A 108 -10.41 -4.34 -5.04
N LEU A 109 -11.49 -3.57 -4.82
CA LEU A 109 -11.54 -2.52 -3.79
C LEU A 109 -12.23 -2.98 -2.52
N VAL A 110 -12.40 -4.27 -2.36
CA VAL A 110 -13.05 -4.85 -1.18
C VAL A 110 -12.08 -5.22 -0.08
#